data_02307f0f67b13ef175b8938e1efa9e6b
#
_entry.id   02307f0f67b13ef175b8938e1efa9e6b
#
_cell.length_a   1.000
_cell.length_b   1.000
_cell.length_c   1.000
_cell.angle_alpha   90.00
_cell.angle_beta   90.00
_cell.angle_gamma   90.00
#
_symmetry.space_group_name_H-M   'P 1'
#
loop_
_entity.id
_entity.type
_entity.pdbx_description
1 polymer ?
#
loop_
_entity_poly.entity_id
_entity_poly.type
_entity_poly.pdbx_seq_one_letter_code
_entity_poly.pdbx_strand_id
1 'polypeptide(L)'
;MLMPRYYPLFLDLSRAKCLVVGAGAVGRRKIGALLESGVRELVVLDPELSDPALLPEHTALVFKARRFTPEDLAGCALVFAASGSRETNAAVAAACAERGIFCNCADAPLEGTCIVPATARAGEMTLALSTGGASPAYARHLREALEGWLHEKMPLTTLLGRIRPRLLALEMDTLQNTDLLRALVQSELGTALAAKDAKHCHELLAAALPKGLHPWIAEFLDGLV
;
A
#
# COMPACT_ATOMS: atom_id res chain seq x y z
N MET A 1 20.93 -9.33 -19.42
CA MET A 1 21.24 -8.90 -18.06
C MET A 1 20.13 -9.40 -17.15
N LEU A 2 20.44 -10.16 -16.09
CA LEU A 2 19.42 -10.64 -15.15
C LEU A 2 18.91 -9.47 -14.33
N MET A 3 17.57 -9.35 -14.19
CA MET A 3 16.97 -8.37 -13.30
C MET A 3 17.36 -8.68 -11.84
N PRO A 4 17.61 -7.64 -11.02
CA PRO A 4 17.94 -7.85 -9.62
C PRO A 4 16.79 -8.52 -8.86
N ARG A 5 17.09 -9.29 -7.82
CA ARG A 5 16.08 -9.75 -6.87
C ARG A 5 15.73 -8.60 -5.93
N TYR A 6 14.51 -8.12 -6.03
CA TYR A 6 14.02 -7.07 -5.14
C TYR A 6 13.59 -7.64 -3.79
N TYR A 7 13.91 -6.93 -2.72
CA TYR A 7 13.39 -7.22 -1.39
C TYR A 7 12.00 -6.57 -1.25
N PRO A 8 10.92 -7.35 -1.02
CA PRO A 8 9.58 -6.79 -0.87
C PRO A 8 9.40 -6.17 0.51
N LEU A 9 8.90 -4.94 0.54
CA LEU A 9 8.55 -4.23 1.77
C LEU A 9 7.41 -3.24 1.52
N PHE A 10 6.65 -2.92 2.57
CA PHE A 10 5.67 -1.85 2.59
C PHE A 10 6.25 -0.66 3.36
N LEU A 11 6.14 0.54 2.77
CA LEU A 11 6.64 1.77 3.38
C LEU A 11 5.49 2.53 4.04
N ASP A 12 5.66 2.91 5.30
CA ASP A 12 4.83 3.92 5.94
C ASP A 12 5.33 5.32 5.53
N LEU A 13 4.52 6.02 4.75
CA LEU A 13 4.84 7.36 4.26
C LEU A 13 4.23 8.48 5.12
N SER A 14 3.49 8.15 6.19
CA SER A 14 2.80 9.13 7.04
C SER A 14 3.73 10.14 7.72
N ARG A 15 5.03 9.84 7.77
CA ARG A 15 6.08 10.72 8.31
C ARG A 15 7.12 11.11 7.26
N ALA A 16 6.95 10.67 6.02
CA ALA A 16 7.93 10.82 4.97
C ALA A 16 7.67 12.05 4.10
N LYS A 17 8.76 12.60 3.57
CA LYS A 17 8.75 13.50 2.43
C LYS A 17 9.05 12.69 1.17
N CYS A 18 8.25 12.88 0.12
CA CYS A 18 8.45 12.28 -1.18
C CYS A 18 8.59 13.36 -2.27
N LEU A 19 9.28 13.01 -3.35
CA LEU A 19 9.48 13.90 -4.49
C LEU A 19 9.06 13.18 -5.79
N VAL A 20 8.32 13.89 -6.64
CA VAL A 20 8.05 13.46 -8.02
C VAL A 20 8.61 14.50 -8.97
N VAL A 21 9.50 14.08 -9.85
CA VAL A 21 10.06 14.91 -10.92
C VAL A 21 9.39 14.54 -12.22
N GLY A 22 8.55 15.44 -12.74
CA GLY A 22 7.68 15.24 -13.90
C GLY A 22 6.22 15.00 -13.49
N ALA A 23 5.31 15.83 -14.01
CA ALA A 23 3.86 15.79 -13.78
C ALA A 23 3.06 15.37 -15.03
N GLY A 24 3.69 14.69 -15.98
CA GLY A 24 3.05 14.03 -17.11
C GLY A 24 2.13 12.88 -16.66
N ALA A 25 1.56 12.11 -17.59
CA ALA A 25 0.62 11.03 -17.29
C ALA A 25 1.19 10.00 -16.29
N VAL A 26 2.47 9.64 -16.41
CA VAL A 26 3.15 8.71 -15.48
C VAL A 26 3.31 9.35 -14.11
N GLY A 27 3.83 10.60 -14.04
CA GLY A 27 4.02 11.32 -12.78
C GLY A 27 2.72 11.50 -12.02
N ARG A 28 1.64 11.94 -12.68
CA ARG A 28 0.32 12.11 -12.04
C ARG A 28 -0.22 10.82 -11.41
N ARG A 29 -0.04 9.67 -12.06
CA ARG A 29 -0.40 8.38 -11.46
C ARG A 29 0.40 8.09 -10.19
N LYS A 30 1.70 8.45 -10.15
CA LYS A 30 2.54 8.28 -8.95
C LYS A 30 2.12 9.26 -7.85
N ILE A 31 1.79 10.50 -8.20
CA ILE A 31 1.27 11.50 -7.28
C ILE A 31 -0.01 11.00 -6.60
N GLY A 32 -1.00 10.52 -7.36
CA GLY A 32 -2.23 9.94 -6.80
C GLY A 32 -1.95 8.80 -5.81
N ALA A 33 -1.12 7.83 -6.20
CA ALA A 33 -0.80 6.69 -5.34
C ALA A 33 -0.06 7.09 -4.05
N LEU A 34 0.79 8.13 -4.07
CA LEU A 34 1.47 8.65 -2.88
C LEU A 34 0.48 9.34 -1.94
N LEU A 35 -0.43 10.14 -2.47
CA LEU A 35 -1.46 10.82 -1.67
C LEU A 35 -2.41 9.81 -1.04
N GLU A 36 -2.87 8.81 -1.78
CA GLU A 36 -3.68 7.68 -1.25
C GLU A 36 -2.95 6.90 -0.15
N SER A 37 -1.61 6.87 -0.18
CA SER A 37 -0.79 6.21 0.85
C SER A 37 -0.53 7.08 2.07
N GLY A 38 -1.14 8.27 2.17
CA GLY A 38 -1.06 9.14 3.33
C GLY A 38 0.33 9.80 3.52
N VAL A 39 1.04 10.11 2.43
CA VAL A 39 2.34 10.79 2.49
C VAL A 39 2.23 12.13 3.26
N ARG A 40 3.20 12.40 4.16
CA ARG A 40 3.20 13.64 4.94
C ARG A 40 3.45 14.88 4.08
N GLU A 41 4.40 14.80 3.16
CA GLU A 41 4.79 15.90 2.27
C GLU A 41 5.15 15.33 0.90
N LEU A 42 4.51 15.86 -0.13
CA LEU A 42 4.76 15.50 -1.51
C LEU A 42 5.16 16.74 -2.31
N VAL A 43 6.41 16.80 -2.72
CA VAL A 43 6.89 17.85 -3.63
C VAL A 43 6.79 17.34 -5.06
N VAL A 44 6.26 18.15 -5.95
CA VAL A 44 6.16 17.85 -7.39
C VAL A 44 6.90 18.93 -8.16
N LEU A 45 7.82 18.54 -9.01
CA LEU A 45 8.60 19.44 -9.87
C LEU A 45 8.26 19.18 -11.34
N ASP A 46 7.81 20.18 -12.03
CA ASP A 46 7.65 20.13 -13.48
C ASP A 46 7.71 21.55 -14.06
N PRO A 47 8.71 21.90 -14.91
CA PRO A 47 8.82 23.21 -15.53
C PRO A 47 7.80 23.43 -16.67
N GLU A 48 7.22 22.34 -17.20
CA GLU A 48 6.38 22.38 -18.41
C GLU A 48 4.89 22.21 -18.10
N LEU A 49 4.52 21.92 -16.85
CA LEU A 49 3.12 21.80 -16.47
C LEU A 49 2.44 23.19 -16.51
N SER A 50 1.73 23.45 -17.58
CA SER A 50 1.05 24.74 -17.84
C SER A 50 -0.20 24.94 -16.99
N ASP A 51 -0.86 23.84 -16.59
CA ASP A 51 -2.09 23.89 -15.81
C ASP A 51 -1.94 23.07 -14.52
N PRO A 52 -1.67 23.74 -13.38
CA PRO A 52 -1.60 23.08 -12.08
C PRO A 52 -2.90 22.42 -11.62
N ALA A 53 -4.08 22.80 -12.19
CA ALA A 53 -5.35 22.15 -11.88
C ALA A 53 -5.43 20.68 -12.33
N LEU A 54 -4.47 20.24 -13.15
CA LEU A 54 -4.30 18.82 -13.48
C LEU A 54 -3.75 17.98 -12.33
N LEU A 55 -3.25 18.61 -11.26
CA LEU A 55 -2.84 17.97 -10.04
C LEU A 55 -4.00 17.95 -9.03
N PRO A 56 -4.12 16.89 -8.20
CA PRO A 56 -5.15 16.85 -7.18
C PRO A 56 -4.92 17.93 -6.11
N GLU A 57 -5.98 18.58 -5.66
CA GLU A 57 -5.94 19.45 -4.49
C GLU A 57 -5.72 18.63 -3.24
N HIS A 58 -4.60 18.83 -2.56
CA HIS A 58 -4.26 18.09 -1.34
C HIS A 58 -3.28 18.90 -0.48
N THR A 59 -3.51 18.92 0.83
CA THR A 59 -2.71 19.69 1.80
C THR A 59 -1.25 19.25 1.88
N ALA A 60 -0.96 17.97 1.61
CA ALA A 60 0.39 17.44 1.57
C ALA A 60 1.15 17.75 0.28
N LEU A 61 0.48 18.22 -0.79
CA LEU A 61 1.08 18.44 -2.10
C LEU A 61 1.59 19.86 -2.26
N VAL A 62 2.85 19.99 -2.65
CA VAL A 62 3.50 21.26 -3.00
C VAL A 62 4.03 21.16 -4.43
N PHE A 63 3.42 21.89 -5.36
CA PHE A 63 3.88 22.01 -6.75
C PHE A 63 4.85 23.15 -6.92
N LYS A 64 5.93 22.92 -7.70
CA LYS A 64 6.89 23.95 -8.09
C LYS A 64 7.17 23.86 -9.58
N ALA A 65 6.82 24.90 -10.33
CA ALA A 65 7.02 25.00 -11.78
C ALA A 65 8.50 25.33 -12.11
N ARG A 66 9.39 24.40 -11.85
CA ARG A 66 10.83 24.51 -12.13
C ARG A 66 11.51 23.16 -12.31
N ARG A 67 12.71 23.21 -12.86
CA ARG A 67 13.57 22.01 -12.98
C ARG A 67 14.05 21.51 -11.62
N PHE A 68 14.36 20.22 -11.59
CA PHE A 68 14.99 19.54 -10.48
C PHE A 68 16.41 20.08 -10.21
N THR A 69 16.76 20.18 -8.93
CA THR A 69 18.15 20.36 -8.47
C THR A 69 18.45 19.34 -7.34
N PRO A 70 19.72 18.96 -7.12
CA PRO A 70 20.08 17.98 -6.10
C PRO A 70 19.67 18.34 -4.67
N GLU A 71 19.45 19.63 -4.39
CA GLU A 71 18.99 20.15 -3.09
C GLU A 71 17.55 19.75 -2.78
N ASP A 72 16.73 19.45 -3.81
CA ASP A 72 15.36 19.01 -3.66
C ASP A 72 15.25 17.66 -2.95
N LEU A 73 16.32 16.89 -2.95
CA LEU A 73 16.40 15.59 -2.28
C LEU A 73 16.51 15.69 -0.75
N ALA A 74 16.72 16.91 -0.22
CA ALA A 74 16.86 17.09 1.23
C ALA A 74 15.63 16.57 2.00
N GLY A 75 15.87 15.59 2.86
CA GLY A 75 14.84 14.96 3.69
C GLY A 75 13.87 14.03 2.95
N CYS A 76 14.08 13.75 1.66
CA CYS A 76 13.27 12.82 0.90
C CYS A 76 13.59 11.36 1.27
N ALA A 77 12.55 10.55 1.48
CA ALA A 77 12.66 9.10 1.66
C ALA A 77 12.48 8.32 0.34
N LEU A 78 11.63 8.83 -0.55
CA LEU A 78 11.27 8.19 -1.82
C LEU A 78 11.14 9.23 -2.91
N VAL A 79 11.73 8.95 -4.08
CA VAL A 79 11.75 9.83 -5.25
C VAL A 79 11.27 9.09 -6.49
N PHE A 80 10.47 9.76 -7.31
CA PHE A 80 10.06 9.28 -8.61
C PHE A 80 10.65 10.17 -9.71
N ALA A 81 11.53 9.62 -10.53
CA ALA A 81 12.02 10.22 -11.75
C ALA A 81 11.07 9.82 -12.90
N ALA A 82 10.16 10.72 -13.26
CA ALA A 82 9.07 10.48 -14.22
C ALA A 82 8.87 11.65 -15.19
N SER A 83 9.94 12.40 -15.46
CA SER A 83 9.94 13.47 -16.45
C SER A 83 9.98 12.91 -17.88
N GLY A 84 9.64 13.75 -18.87
CA GLY A 84 9.82 13.42 -20.29
C GLY A 84 11.29 13.40 -20.74
N SER A 85 12.24 13.88 -19.93
CA SER A 85 13.66 13.94 -20.24
C SER A 85 14.42 12.77 -19.61
N ARG A 86 14.96 11.91 -20.46
CA ARG A 86 15.84 10.78 -20.04
C ARG A 86 17.05 11.25 -19.23
N GLU A 87 17.64 12.39 -19.65
CA GLU A 87 18.79 13.00 -18.97
C GLU A 87 18.42 13.46 -17.54
N THR A 88 17.28 14.13 -17.40
CA THR A 88 16.75 14.55 -16.08
C THR A 88 16.53 13.34 -15.19
N ASN A 89 15.87 12.28 -15.70
CA ASN A 89 15.58 11.07 -14.92
C ASN A 89 16.88 10.38 -14.46
N ALA A 90 17.89 10.29 -15.34
CA ALA A 90 19.20 9.74 -14.99
C ALA A 90 19.93 10.57 -13.92
N ALA A 91 19.89 11.90 -14.02
CA ALA A 91 20.48 12.79 -13.03
C ALA A 91 19.80 12.66 -11.66
N VAL A 92 18.45 12.54 -11.62
CA VAL A 92 17.68 12.29 -10.39
C VAL A 92 18.09 10.95 -9.77
N ALA A 93 18.13 9.88 -10.58
CA ALA A 93 18.49 8.54 -10.09
C ALA A 93 19.92 8.50 -9.53
N ALA A 94 20.90 9.10 -10.21
CA ALA A 94 22.28 9.21 -9.74
C ALA A 94 22.38 9.98 -8.42
N ALA A 95 21.75 11.15 -8.33
CA ALA A 95 21.76 11.97 -7.12
C ALA A 95 21.07 11.27 -5.91
N CYS A 96 20.04 10.44 -6.16
CA CYS A 96 19.40 9.61 -5.15
C CYS A 96 20.35 8.48 -4.68
N ALA A 97 21.03 7.81 -5.61
CA ALA A 97 21.95 6.72 -5.29
C ALA A 97 23.11 7.21 -4.39
N GLU A 98 23.69 8.38 -4.68
CA GLU A 98 24.73 9.01 -3.87
C GLU A 98 24.28 9.27 -2.42
N ARG A 99 22.98 9.50 -2.19
CA ARG A 99 22.41 9.83 -0.88
C ARG A 99 21.71 8.66 -0.20
N GLY A 100 21.68 7.47 -0.82
CA GLY A 100 20.98 6.30 -0.30
C GLY A 100 19.46 6.46 -0.26
N ILE A 101 18.88 7.32 -1.12
CA ILE A 101 17.43 7.57 -1.20
C ILE A 101 16.80 6.58 -2.17
N PHE A 102 15.65 6.00 -1.82
CA PHE A 102 14.90 5.15 -2.74
C PHE A 102 14.43 5.95 -3.96
N CYS A 103 14.79 5.46 -5.14
CA CYS A 103 14.41 6.09 -6.40
C CYS A 103 13.75 5.10 -7.35
N ASN A 104 12.56 5.45 -7.84
CA ASN A 104 11.93 4.77 -8.96
C ASN A 104 12.16 5.58 -10.24
N CYS A 105 12.94 5.05 -11.16
CA CYS A 105 13.15 5.64 -12.48
C CYS A 105 12.16 5.02 -13.47
N ALA A 106 11.23 5.82 -14.00
CA ALA A 106 10.08 5.31 -14.73
C ALA A 106 10.43 4.75 -16.12
N ASP A 107 11.41 5.33 -16.79
CA ASP A 107 11.88 4.97 -18.13
C ASP A 107 13.09 4.02 -18.12
N ALA A 108 13.79 3.91 -16.98
CA ALA A 108 14.94 3.05 -16.81
C ALA A 108 14.96 2.39 -15.41
N PRO A 109 14.17 1.35 -15.18
CA PRO A 109 14.04 0.73 -13.85
C PRO A 109 15.37 0.26 -13.24
N LEU A 110 16.36 -0.10 -14.04
CA LEU A 110 17.69 -0.55 -13.59
C LEU A 110 18.58 0.58 -13.05
N GLU A 111 18.25 1.83 -13.33
CA GLU A 111 18.94 3.00 -12.76
C GLU A 111 18.32 3.43 -11.44
N GLY A 112 17.09 3.00 -11.17
CA GLY A 112 16.44 3.17 -9.88
C GLY A 112 16.90 2.14 -8.86
N THR A 113 16.62 2.43 -7.59
CA THR A 113 16.89 1.53 -6.46
C THR A 113 15.64 0.76 -6.00
N CYS A 114 14.45 1.12 -6.51
CA CYS A 114 13.20 0.44 -6.21
C CYS A 114 12.27 0.36 -7.42
N ILE A 115 11.35 -0.59 -7.38
CA ILE A 115 10.27 -0.72 -8.34
C ILE A 115 8.92 -0.51 -7.65
N VAL A 116 7.92 -0.08 -8.42
CA VAL A 116 6.53 -0.06 -7.96
C VAL A 116 5.82 -1.29 -8.53
N PRO A 117 5.42 -2.24 -7.68
CA PRO A 117 4.74 -3.46 -8.12
C PRO A 117 3.31 -3.18 -8.59
N ALA A 118 2.70 -4.14 -9.26
CA ALA A 118 1.26 -4.16 -9.45
C ALA A 118 0.58 -4.37 -8.08
N THR A 119 -0.37 -3.51 -7.72
CA THR A 119 -0.97 -3.49 -6.39
C THR A 119 -2.48 -3.64 -6.48
N ALA A 120 -3.04 -4.58 -5.72
CA ALA A 120 -4.48 -4.74 -5.46
C ALA A 120 -4.78 -4.44 -4.00
N ARG A 121 -5.94 -3.84 -3.72
CA ARG A 121 -6.37 -3.48 -2.36
C ARG A 121 -7.83 -3.85 -2.15
N ALA A 122 -8.13 -4.31 -0.93
CA ALA A 122 -9.50 -4.53 -0.46
C ALA A 122 -9.55 -4.27 1.05
N GLY A 123 -10.20 -3.17 1.47
CA GLY A 123 -10.14 -2.69 2.84
C GLY A 123 -8.68 -2.52 3.31
N GLU A 124 -8.35 -3.12 4.44
CA GLU A 124 -7.00 -3.09 5.01
C GLU A 124 -5.99 -4.01 4.29
N MET A 125 -6.47 -4.87 3.38
CA MET A 125 -5.60 -5.80 2.67
C MET A 125 -4.92 -5.12 1.50
N THR A 126 -3.62 -5.33 1.38
CA THR A 126 -2.84 -4.90 0.22
C THR A 126 -2.02 -6.07 -0.31
N LEU A 127 -2.12 -6.34 -1.59
CA LEU A 127 -1.29 -7.30 -2.32
C LEU A 127 -0.38 -6.54 -3.28
N ALA A 128 0.92 -6.80 -3.22
CA ALA A 128 1.91 -6.27 -4.14
C ALA A 128 2.54 -7.41 -4.94
N LEU A 129 2.50 -7.33 -6.28
CA LEU A 129 2.96 -8.39 -7.16
C LEU A 129 3.98 -7.86 -8.16
N SER A 130 5.10 -8.54 -8.25
CA SER A 130 6.15 -8.27 -9.24
C SER A 130 6.53 -9.54 -10.00
N THR A 131 6.73 -9.42 -11.30
CA THR A 131 7.29 -10.47 -12.15
C THR A 131 8.80 -10.32 -12.33
N GLY A 132 9.46 -9.52 -11.49
CA GLY A 132 10.89 -9.21 -11.64
C GLY A 132 11.24 -8.52 -12.96
N GLY A 133 10.28 -7.80 -13.57
CA GLY A 133 10.46 -7.16 -14.87
C GLY A 133 10.19 -8.08 -16.07
N ALA A 134 9.90 -9.38 -15.86
CA ALA A 134 9.67 -10.34 -16.96
C ALA A 134 8.45 -9.97 -17.82
N SER A 135 7.35 -9.53 -17.20
CA SER A 135 6.15 -9.14 -17.93
C SER A 135 5.24 -8.21 -17.13
N PRO A 136 5.29 -6.89 -17.35
CA PRO A 136 4.37 -5.93 -16.74
C PRO A 136 2.89 -6.22 -17.08
N ALA A 137 2.61 -6.70 -18.29
CA ALA A 137 1.25 -7.05 -18.72
C ALA A 137 0.72 -8.25 -17.93
N TYR A 138 1.55 -9.26 -17.68
CA TYR A 138 1.16 -10.41 -16.88
C TYR A 138 1.00 -10.07 -15.41
N ALA A 139 1.87 -9.22 -14.85
CA ALA A 139 1.70 -8.70 -13.50
C ALA A 139 0.35 -7.98 -13.33
N ARG A 140 -0.06 -7.19 -14.33
CA ARG A 140 -1.37 -6.53 -14.34
C ARG A 140 -2.51 -7.54 -14.41
N HIS A 141 -2.44 -8.52 -15.30
CA HIS A 141 -3.45 -9.57 -15.42
C HIS A 141 -3.63 -10.35 -14.11
N LEU A 142 -2.53 -10.77 -13.47
CA LEU A 142 -2.58 -11.44 -12.16
C LEU A 142 -3.17 -10.54 -11.07
N ARG A 143 -2.82 -9.26 -11.05
CA ARG A 143 -3.42 -8.29 -10.12
C ARG A 143 -4.95 -8.26 -10.25
N GLU A 144 -5.45 -8.16 -11.48
CA GLU A 144 -6.88 -8.12 -11.77
C GLU A 144 -7.58 -9.41 -11.33
N ALA A 145 -6.98 -10.57 -11.59
CA ALA A 145 -7.50 -11.86 -11.14
C ALA A 145 -7.54 -12.01 -9.61
N LEU A 146 -6.54 -11.46 -8.90
CA LEU A 146 -6.43 -11.53 -7.44
C LEU A 146 -7.28 -10.49 -6.72
N GLU A 147 -7.74 -9.45 -7.39
CA GLU A 147 -8.56 -8.39 -6.79
C GLU A 147 -9.91 -8.94 -6.29
N GLY A 148 -10.57 -9.79 -7.07
CA GLY A 148 -11.78 -10.50 -6.65
C GLY A 148 -11.55 -11.40 -5.43
N TRP A 149 -10.46 -12.15 -5.45
CA TRP A 149 -10.06 -12.99 -4.32
C TRP A 149 -9.81 -12.19 -3.03
N LEU A 150 -9.18 -11.01 -3.13
CA LEU A 150 -8.99 -10.12 -1.97
C LEU A 150 -10.33 -9.66 -1.39
N HIS A 151 -11.27 -9.27 -2.25
CA HIS A 151 -12.60 -8.84 -1.81
C HIS A 151 -13.35 -9.94 -1.06
N GLU A 152 -13.25 -11.19 -1.49
CA GLU A 152 -13.84 -12.33 -0.77
C GLU A 152 -13.22 -12.53 0.62
N LYS A 153 -11.94 -12.22 0.81
CA LYS A 153 -11.22 -12.42 2.08
C LYS A 153 -11.29 -11.22 3.01
N MET A 154 -11.68 -10.06 2.49
CA MET A 154 -11.78 -8.81 3.26
C MET A 154 -12.65 -8.92 4.52
N PRO A 155 -13.87 -9.54 4.50
CA PRO A 155 -14.71 -9.58 5.70
C PRO A 155 -14.03 -10.26 6.89
N LEU A 156 -13.32 -11.36 6.67
CA LEU A 156 -12.58 -12.05 7.74
C LEU A 156 -11.43 -11.18 8.27
N THR A 157 -10.71 -10.50 7.40
CA THR A 157 -9.61 -9.60 7.80
C THR A 157 -10.14 -8.43 8.63
N THR A 158 -11.24 -7.82 8.22
CA THR A 158 -11.89 -6.74 8.97
C THR A 158 -12.36 -7.22 10.34
N LEU A 159 -13.00 -8.40 10.41
CA LEU A 159 -13.44 -9.00 11.66
C LEU A 159 -12.28 -9.24 12.62
N LEU A 160 -11.19 -9.86 12.15
CA LEU A 160 -9.99 -10.09 12.97
C LEU A 160 -9.35 -8.80 13.44
N GLY A 161 -9.35 -7.76 12.61
CA GLY A 161 -8.89 -6.41 12.95
C GLY A 161 -9.69 -5.77 14.08
N ARG A 162 -11.01 -6.03 14.16
CA ARG A 162 -11.89 -5.57 15.26
C ARG A 162 -11.71 -6.38 16.56
N ILE A 163 -11.50 -7.69 16.43
CA ILE A 163 -11.31 -8.59 17.58
C ILE A 163 -9.96 -8.36 18.25
N ARG A 164 -8.88 -8.25 17.48
CA ARG A 164 -7.50 -8.24 17.99
C ARG A 164 -7.22 -7.20 19.08
N PRO A 165 -7.59 -5.92 18.96
CA PRO A 165 -7.31 -4.92 20.01
C PRO A 165 -8.03 -5.25 21.33
N ARG A 166 -9.27 -5.73 21.28
CA ARG A 166 -10.04 -6.11 22.47
C ARG A 166 -9.54 -7.39 23.10
N LEU A 167 -9.05 -8.33 22.27
CA LEU A 167 -8.42 -9.55 22.76
C LEU A 167 -7.11 -9.23 23.51
N LEU A 168 -6.29 -8.33 22.98
CA LEU A 168 -5.05 -7.88 23.61
C LEU A 168 -5.31 -7.14 24.94
N ALA A 169 -6.43 -6.42 25.04
CA ALA A 169 -6.83 -5.73 26.28
C ALA A 169 -7.25 -6.68 27.41
N LEU A 170 -7.46 -7.97 27.15
CA LEU A 170 -7.71 -8.98 28.19
C LEU A 170 -6.42 -9.45 28.91
N GLU A 171 -5.25 -8.94 28.48
CA GLU A 171 -3.94 -9.26 29.08
C GLU A 171 -3.63 -10.78 29.18
N MET A 172 -4.22 -11.55 28.28
CA MET A 172 -3.94 -12.99 28.16
C MET A 172 -2.53 -13.23 27.61
N ASP A 173 -2.00 -14.44 27.83
CA ASP A 173 -0.70 -14.84 27.25
C ASP A 173 -0.68 -14.66 25.73
N THR A 174 0.45 -14.16 25.22
CA THR A 174 0.68 -13.94 23.77
C THR A 174 0.49 -15.22 22.96
N LEU A 175 0.88 -16.38 23.47
CA LEU A 175 0.69 -17.66 22.81
C LEU A 175 -0.80 -18.01 22.70
N GLN A 176 -1.56 -17.84 23.78
CA GLN A 176 -3.01 -18.07 23.78
C GLN A 176 -3.73 -17.17 22.78
N ASN A 177 -3.38 -15.87 22.73
CA ASN A 177 -3.94 -14.93 21.75
C ASN A 177 -3.62 -15.36 20.30
N THR A 178 -2.40 -15.83 20.05
CA THR A 178 -1.97 -16.29 18.73
C THR A 178 -2.73 -17.54 18.30
N ASP A 179 -2.88 -18.51 19.20
CA ASP A 179 -3.57 -19.76 18.91
C ASP A 179 -5.07 -19.54 18.69
N LEU A 180 -5.67 -18.64 19.45
CA LEU A 180 -7.07 -18.26 19.24
C LEU A 180 -7.29 -17.62 17.88
N LEU A 181 -6.48 -16.63 17.50
CA LEU A 181 -6.59 -15.99 16.19
C LEU A 181 -6.33 -16.98 15.05
N ARG A 182 -5.38 -17.91 15.22
CA ARG A 182 -5.14 -18.98 14.26
C ARG A 182 -6.35 -19.92 14.12
N ALA A 183 -6.97 -20.30 15.23
CA ALA A 183 -8.16 -21.13 15.22
C ALA A 183 -9.33 -20.45 14.50
N LEU A 184 -9.54 -19.15 14.70
CA LEU A 184 -10.55 -18.38 13.97
C LEU A 184 -10.29 -18.35 12.46
N VAL A 185 -9.03 -18.16 12.04
CA VAL A 185 -8.65 -18.18 10.60
C VAL A 185 -8.89 -19.55 9.98
N GLN A 186 -8.68 -20.65 10.72
CA GLN A 186 -8.83 -22.02 10.22
C GLN A 186 -10.26 -22.57 10.34
N SER A 187 -11.15 -21.85 11.03
CA SER A 187 -12.55 -22.24 11.18
C SER A 187 -13.38 -21.97 9.92
N GLU A 188 -14.65 -22.38 9.96
CA GLU A 188 -15.64 -22.09 8.91
C GLU A 188 -16.09 -20.61 8.90
N LEU A 189 -15.52 -19.77 9.76
CA LEU A 189 -15.91 -18.37 9.90
C LEU A 189 -15.78 -17.58 8.58
N GLY A 190 -14.74 -17.82 7.81
CA GLY A 190 -14.56 -17.19 6.49
C GLY A 190 -15.67 -17.57 5.50
N THR A 191 -16.11 -18.83 5.52
CA THR A 191 -17.21 -19.32 4.69
C THR A 191 -18.57 -18.75 5.14
N ALA A 192 -18.81 -18.72 6.45
CA ALA A 192 -20.02 -18.16 7.02
C ALA A 192 -20.16 -16.65 6.74
N LEU A 193 -19.05 -15.88 6.81
CA LEU A 193 -19.00 -14.46 6.42
C LEU A 193 -19.32 -14.27 4.94
N ALA A 194 -18.71 -15.09 4.06
CA ALA A 194 -18.98 -15.01 2.63
C ALA A 194 -20.44 -15.33 2.28
N ALA A 195 -21.06 -16.25 3.04
CA ALA A 195 -22.49 -16.60 2.92
C ALA A 195 -23.41 -15.58 3.60
N LYS A 196 -22.89 -14.59 4.33
CA LYS A 196 -23.65 -13.65 5.18
C LYS A 196 -24.53 -14.33 6.21
N ASP A 197 -24.09 -15.48 6.72
CA ASP A 197 -24.80 -16.23 7.77
C ASP A 197 -24.46 -15.67 9.16
N ALA A 198 -25.21 -14.63 9.55
CA ALA A 198 -25.03 -13.93 10.82
C ALA A 198 -25.12 -14.86 12.03
N LYS A 199 -26.07 -15.82 11.99
CA LYS A 199 -26.29 -16.77 13.09
C LYS A 199 -25.10 -17.69 13.25
N HIS A 200 -24.63 -18.30 12.17
CA HIS A 200 -23.50 -19.21 12.21
C HIS A 200 -22.18 -18.48 12.58
N CYS A 201 -21.98 -17.26 12.06
CA CYS A 201 -20.86 -16.42 12.49
C CYS A 201 -20.88 -16.15 14.00
N HIS A 202 -22.05 -15.81 14.55
CA HIS A 202 -22.20 -15.58 15.98
C HIS A 202 -21.87 -16.84 16.80
N GLU A 203 -22.39 -18.02 16.41
CA GLU A 203 -22.15 -19.30 17.09
C GLU A 203 -20.66 -19.65 17.10
N LEU A 204 -19.96 -19.52 15.95
CA LEU A 204 -18.54 -19.76 15.84
C LEU A 204 -17.70 -18.83 16.74
N LEU A 205 -18.05 -17.54 16.76
CA LEU A 205 -17.38 -16.55 17.62
C LEU A 205 -17.63 -16.82 19.10
N ALA A 206 -18.87 -17.13 19.48
CA ALA A 206 -19.21 -17.45 20.88
C ALA A 206 -18.51 -18.72 21.38
N ALA A 207 -18.28 -19.68 20.50
CA ALA A 207 -17.54 -20.91 20.83
C ALA A 207 -16.02 -20.67 20.98
N ALA A 208 -15.45 -19.76 20.18
CA ALA A 208 -14.00 -19.56 20.10
C ALA A 208 -13.51 -18.45 21.03
N LEU A 209 -14.27 -17.36 21.22
CA LEU A 209 -13.83 -16.20 21.99
C LEU A 209 -13.99 -16.38 23.49
N PRO A 210 -13.10 -15.79 24.31
CA PRO A 210 -13.27 -15.68 25.75
C PRO A 210 -14.60 -15.00 26.11
N LYS A 211 -15.25 -15.45 27.21
CA LYS A 211 -16.55 -14.93 27.65
C LYS A 211 -16.57 -13.40 27.82
N GLY A 212 -15.46 -12.77 28.18
CA GLY A 212 -15.32 -11.32 28.28
C GLY A 212 -15.53 -10.58 26.96
N LEU A 213 -15.42 -11.24 25.80
CA LEU A 213 -15.63 -10.66 24.47
C LEU A 213 -17.02 -10.96 23.90
N HIS A 214 -17.80 -11.84 24.52
CA HIS A 214 -19.15 -12.20 24.01
C HIS A 214 -20.09 -11.00 23.84
N PRO A 215 -20.13 -10.00 24.74
CA PRO A 215 -20.98 -8.81 24.56
C PRO A 215 -20.66 -8.00 23.30
N TRP A 216 -19.47 -8.16 22.72
CA TRP A 216 -18.98 -7.42 21.56
C TRP A 216 -19.20 -8.14 20.23
N ILE A 217 -19.69 -9.40 20.23
CA ILE A 217 -19.80 -10.20 19.00
C ILE A 217 -20.70 -9.52 17.96
N ALA A 218 -21.80 -8.91 18.38
CA ALA A 218 -22.70 -8.19 17.49
C ALA A 218 -21.98 -6.99 16.81
N GLU A 219 -21.20 -6.23 17.59
CA GLU A 219 -20.40 -5.10 17.07
C GLU A 219 -19.30 -5.57 16.12
N PHE A 220 -18.65 -6.71 16.43
CA PHE A 220 -17.63 -7.28 15.54
C PHE A 220 -18.22 -7.65 14.17
N LEU A 221 -19.45 -8.13 14.13
CA LEU A 221 -20.13 -8.58 12.91
C LEU A 221 -20.86 -7.45 12.16
N ASP A 222 -20.99 -6.26 12.75
CA ASP A 222 -21.72 -5.15 12.17
C ASP A 222 -21.23 -4.79 10.75
N GLY A 223 -22.16 -4.76 9.79
CA GLY A 223 -21.88 -4.50 8.39
C GLY A 223 -21.05 -5.57 7.65
N LEU A 224 -20.76 -6.73 8.28
CA LEU A 224 -20.05 -7.85 7.63
C LEU A 224 -21.00 -8.98 7.20
N VAL A 225 -22.12 -9.08 7.84
CA VAL A 225 -23.18 -10.11 7.60
C VAL A 225 -24.53 -9.47 7.38
#